data_f730dfc379d5bcecc2daa728751db94a
#
_entry.id   f730dfc379d5bcecc2daa728751db94a
#
_cell.length_a   1.000
_cell.length_b   1.000
_cell.length_c   1.000
_cell.angle_alpha   90.00
_cell.angle_beta   90.00
_cell.angle_gamma   90.00
#
_symmetry.space_group_name_H-M   'P 1'
#
loop_
_entity.id
_entity.type
_entity.pdbx_description
1 polymer ?
#
loop_
_entity_poly.entity_id
_entity_poly.type
_entity_poly.pdbx_seq_one_letter_code
_entity_poly.pdbx_strand_id
1 'polypeptide(L)'
;DDFAEGKVRMFEARMSDASPYVGVPLKDLEIPKQILIAMLFRRHKMIIPHGDDMLEPGDNVYFVGQQSAIKEFEETFVNTYEKIERVMIIGAGRTGRFLAPMLEEQGLFVKVIEKNKDRCQLIAQKLENGIVLCGDGTDIDLLTEEGIAEADVVICITEDDKLNLLLALMAKHLGAKKT
;
A
#
# COMPACT_ATOMS: atom_id res chain seq x y z
N ASP A 1 -5.21 11.79 10.72
CA ASP A 1 -5.31 12.27 12.11
C ASP A 1 -6.38 13.34 12.24
N ASP A 2 -7.17 13.30 13.32
CA ASP A 2 -8.25 14.26 13.61
C ASP A 2 -7.79 15.27 14.65
N PHE A 3 -8.09 16.56 14.40
CA PHE A 3 -7.79 17.69 15.28
C PHE A 3 -9.04 18.51 15.56
N ALA A 4 -8.99 19.38 16.60
CA ALA A 4 -10.07 20.30 16.95
C ALA A 4 -11.44 19.62 17.10
N GLU A 5 -11.51 18.57 17.93
CA GLU A 5 -12.74 17.79 18.18
C GLU A 5 -13.34 17.18 16.91
N GLY A 6 -12.49 16.74 15.97
CA GLY A 6 -12.90 16.13 14.70
C GLY A 6 -13.35 17.13 13.62
N LYS A 7 -13.18 18.43 13.83
CA LYS A 7 -13.54 19.45 12.82
C LYS A 7 -12.49 19.61 11.73
N VAL A 8 -11.23 19.31 12.07
CA VAL A 8 -10.09 19.40 11.15
C VAL A 8 -9.44 18.03 11.04
N ARG A 9 -9.18 17.59 9.84
CA ARG A 9 -8.51 16.32 9.55
C ARG A 9 -7.24 16.56 8.73
N MET A 10 -6.22 15.75 8.99
CA MET A 10 -5.01 15.67 8.19
C MET A 10 -5.00 14.35 7.41
N PHE A 11 -4.69 14.42 6.13
CA PHE A 11 -4.50 13.31 5.22
C PHE A 11 -3.09 13.38 4.66
N GLU A 12 -2.33 12.30 4.76
CA GLU A 12 -1.00 12.15 4.16
C GLU A 12 -1.11 11.31 2.89
N ALA A 13 -0.49 11.78 1.82
CA ALA A 13 -0.41 11.04 0.57
C ALA A 13 1.01 11.09 -0.01
N ARG A 14 1.47 9.96 -0.52
CA ARG A 14 2.72 9.89 -1.26
C ARG A 14 2.44 10.06 -2.76
N MET A 15 3.16 11.00 -3.39
CA MET A 15 3.02 11.26 -4.82
C MET A 15 3.69 10.15 -5.64
N SER A 16 2.95 9.56 -6.57
CA SER A 16 3.48 8.65 -7.57
C SER A 16 3.77 9.38 -8.88
N ASP A 17 4.54 8.76 -9.78
CA ASP A 17 4.79 9.30 -11.13
C ASP A 17 3.48 9.48 -11.94
N ALA A 18 2.46 8.68 -11.65
CA ALA A 18 1.16 8.72 -12.33
C ALA A 18 0.19 9.73 -11.70
N SER A 19 0.59 10.44 -10.62
CA SER A 19 -0.30 11.39 -9.95
C SER A 19 -0.61 12.60 -10.85
N PRO A 20 -1.89 12.97 -11.03
CA PRO A 20 -2.26 14.16 -11.80
C PRO A 20 -1.82 15.47 -11.13
N TYR A 21 -1.40 15.42 -9.88
CA TYR A 21 -0.95 16.57 -9.11
C TYR A 21 0.55 16.85 -9.27
N VAL A 22 1.30 15.89 -9.86
CA VAL A 22 2.75 16.04 -10.06
C VAL A 22 3.05 16.93 -11.26
N GLY A 23 4.01 17.84 -11.09
CA GLY A 23 4.47 18.75 -12.15
C GLY A 23 3.51 19.92 -12.46
N VAL A 24 2.46 20.10 -11.66
CA VAL A 24 1.52 21.22 -11.78
C VAL A 24 1.78 22.21 -10.64
N PRO A 25 1.85 23.54 -10.89
CA PRO A 25 1.95 24.52 -9.82
C PRO A 25 0.78 24.39 -8.83
N LEU A 26 1.06 24.50 -7.53
CA LEU A 26 0.05 24.27 -6.49
C LEU A 26 -1.16 25.21 -6.60
N LYS A 27 -0.94 26.44 -7.07
CA LYS A 27 -2.02 27.41 -7.31
C LYS A 27 -3.00 27.02 -8.42
N ASP A 28 -2.56 26.13 -9.32
CA ASP A 28 -3.33 25.67 -10.48
C ASP A 28 -3.94 24.27 -10.24
N LEU A 29 -3.70 23.68 -9.05
CA LEU A 29 -4.29 22.38 -8.70
C LEU A 29 -5.78 22.51 -8.41
N GLU A 30 -6.55 21.61 -8.98
CA GLU A 30 -7.98 21.46 -8.69
C GLU A 30 -8.20 20.69 -7.37
N ILE A 31 -7.98 21.39 -6.25
CA ILE A 31 -8.26 20.87 -4.90
C ILE A 31 -9.43 21.64 -4.29
N PRO A 32 -10.31 21.01 -3.48
CA PRO A 32 -11.38 21.71 -2.78
C PRO A 32 -10.83 22.88 -1.95
N LYS A 33 -11.49 24.03 -2.00
CA LYS A 33 -11.06 25.26 -1.29
C LYS A 33 -10.97 25.11 0.23
N GLN A 34 -11.61 24.08 0.79
CA GLN A 34 -11.58 23.73 2.21
C GLN A 34 -10.36 22.91 2.61
N ILE A 35 -9.47 22.60 1.63
CA ILE A 35 -8.26 21.81 1.82
C ILE A 35 -7.04 22.66 1.51
N LEU A 36 -6.04 22.57 2.38
CA LEU A 36 -4.74 23.22 2.25
C LEU A 36 -3.64 22.16 2.17
N ILE A 37 -2.69 22.32 1.29
CA ILE A 37 -1.41 21.61 1.38
C ILE A 37 -0.55 22.32 2.43
N ALA A 38 -0.48 21.71 3.62
CA ALA A 38 0.19 22.34 4.76
C ALA A 38 1.70 22.20 4.68
N MET A 39 2.18 21.05 4.26
CA MET A 39 3.62 20.75 4.12
C MET A 39 3.83 19.55 3.21
N LEU A 40 5.07 19.38 2.77
CA LEU A 40 5.51 18.16 2.09
C LEU A 40 6.92 17.78 2.57
N PHE A 41 7.21 16.48 2.49
CA PHE A 41 8.55 15.95 2.70
C PHE A 41 9.10 15.46 1.36
N ARG A 42 10.23 16.06 0.95
CA ARG A 42 10.99 15.68 -0.24
C ARG A 42 12.41 15.31 0.18
N ARG A 43 12.83 14.07 -0.13
CA ARG A 43 14.19 13.58 0.21
C ARG A 43 14.58 13.88 1.66
N HIS A 44 13.68 13.60 2.62
CA HIS A 44 13.83 13.82 4.07
C HIS A 44 13.88 15.32 4.51
N LYS A 45 13.58 16.26 3.64
CA LYS A 45 13.45 17.68 3.99
C LYS A 45 11.99 18.07 4.04
N MET A 46 11.61 18.75 5.12
CA MET A 46 10.29 19.38 5.23
C MET A 46 10.29 20.68 4.44
N ILE A 47 9.26 20.87 3.63
CA ILE A 47 9.02 22.06 2.83
C ILE A 47 7.61 22.56 3.14
N ILE A 48 7.48 23.87 3.42
CA ILE A 48 6.19 24.55 3.45
C ILE A 48 6.00 25.15 2.06
N PRO A 49 5.08 24.58 1.26
CA PRO A 49 5.01 24.96 -0.15
C PRO A 49 4.26 26.28 -0.36
N HIS A 50 4.57 26.95 -1.45
CA HIS A 50 3.92 28.15 -1.94
C HIS A 50 3.20 27.85 -3.26
N GLY A 51 2.35 28.75 -3.73
CA GLY A 51 1.53 28.54 -4.93
C GLY A 51 2.28 28.21 -6.22
N ASP A 52 3.52 28.71 -6.36
CA ASP A 52 4.35 28.45 -7.54
C ASP A 52 5.19 27.16 -7.45
N ASP A 53 5.22 26.51 -6.26
CA ASP A 53 5.88 25.23 -6.10
C ASP A 53 5.08 24.11 -6.80
N MET A 54 5.78 23.02 -7.15
CA MET A 54 5.20 21.84 -7.78
C MET A 54 5.48 20.61 -6.92
N LEU A 55 4.56 19.65 -6.95
CA LEU A 55 4.80 18.33 -6.38
C LEU A 55 5.68 17.49 -7.32
N GLU A 56 6.57 16.70 -6.72
CA GLU A 56 7.44 15.76 -7.42
C GLU A 56 7.08 14.30 -7.04
N PRO A 57 7.36 13.34 -7.91
CA PRO A 57 7.25 11.92 -7.53
C PRO A 57 8.06 11.61 -6.28
N GLY A 58 7.45 10.85 -5.37
CA GLY A 58 8.08 10.48 -4.10
C GLY A 58 7.87 11.48 -2.96
N ASP A 59 7.27 12.64 -3.18
CA ASP A 59 6.89 13.56 -2.11
C ASP A 59 5.83 12.92 -1.20
N ASN A 60 6.00 13.08 0.11
CA ASN A 60 4.92 12.84 1.07
C ASN A 60 4.25 14.19 1.35
N VAL A 61 3.00 14.32 0.94
CA VAL A 61 2.23 15.57 0.99
C VAL A 61 1.18 15.49 2.08
N TYR A 62 1.07 16.54 2.88
CA TYR A 62 0.11 16.62 3.99
C TYR A 62 -0.98 17.64 3.64
N PHE A 63 -2.18 17.10 3.43
CA PHE A 63 -3.40 17.87 3.20
C PHE A 63 -4.12 18.08 4.51
N VAL A 64 -4.55 19.30 4.80
CA VAL A 64 -5.29 19.66 6.01
C VAL A 64 -6.56 20.40 5.62
N GLY A 65 -7.66 20.06 6.22
CA GLY A 65 -8.94 20.71 5.92
C GLY A 65 -10.09 20.26 6.81
N GLN A 66 -11.31 20.67 6.45
CA GLN A 66 -12.50 20.20 7.11
C GLN A 66 -12.65 18.68 6.94
N GLN A 67 -13.08 17.99 7.98
CA GLN A 67 -13.17 16.53 8.01
C GLN A 67 -13.96 15.96 6.82
N SER A 68 -15.11 16.54 6.50
CA SER A 68 -15.96 16.09 5.37
C SER A 68 -15.25 16.28 4.03
N ALA A 69 -14.59 17.43 3.83
CA ALA A 69 -13.88 17.73 2.58
C ALA A 69 -12.64 16.83 2.40
N ILE A 70 -11.89 16.59 3.47
CA ILE A 70 -10.74 15.67 3.43
C ILE A 70 -11.19 14.23 3.13
N LYS A 71 -12.30 13.77 3.72
CA LYS A 71 -12.81 12.42 3.49
C LYS A 71 -13.22 12.20 2.02
N GLU A 72 -13.96 13.14 1.44
CA GLU A 72 -14.36 13.10 0.04
C GLU A 72 -13.14 13.17 -0.91
N PHE A 73 -12.18 14.05 -0.57
CA PHE A 73 -10.94 14.17 -1.32
C PHE A 73 -10.08 12.91 -1.23
N GLU A 74 -9.95 12.32 -0.05
CA GLU A 74 -9.23 11.07 0.19
C GLU A 74 -9.81 9.94 -0.67
N GLU A 75 -11.14 9.78 -0.71
CA GLU A 75 -11.83 8.80 -1.55
C GLU A 75 -11.55 9.03 -3.04
N THR A 76 -11.59 10.28 -3.50
CA THR A 76 -11.29 10.66 -4.89
C THR A 76 -9.80 10.46 -5.19
N PHE A 77 -8.94 10.84 -4.26
CA PHE A 77 -7.49 10.71 -4.38
C PHE A 77 -7.07 9.25 -4.44
N VAL A 78 -7.60 8.39 -3.57
CA VAL A 78 -7.33 6.94 -3.54
C VAL A 78 -7.81 6.27 -4.83
N ASN A 79 -8.98 6.66 -5.37
CA ASN A 79 -9.49 6.12 -6.62
C ASN A 79 -8.64 6.52 -7.85
N THR A 80 -7.83 7.57 -7.75
CA THR A 80 -6.89 8.01 -8.80
C THR A 80 -5.53 7.29 -8.69
N TYR A 81 -5.23 6.68 -7.53
CA TYR A 81 -4.04 5.86 -7.31
C TYR A 81 -4.35 4.39 -7.60
N GLU A 82 -3.32 3.65 -7.98
CA GLU A 82 -3.41 2.21 -8.27
C GLU A 82 -4.21 1.49 -7.18
N LYS A 83 -5.41 1.06 -7.55
CA LYS A 83 -6.24 0.24 -6.69
C LYS A 83 -5.47 -1.03 -6.35
N ILE A 84 -5.32 -1.31 -5.06
CA ILE A 84 -4.76 -2.57 -4.62
C ILE A 84 -5.86 -3.61 -4.80
N GLU A 85 -5.60 -4.62 -5.60
CA GLU A 85 -6.52 -5.73 -5.86
C GLU A 85 -5.90 -7.08 -5.55
N ARG A 86 -4.58 -7.22 -5.73
CA ARG A 86 -3.86 -8.49 -5.59
C ARG A 86 -2.78 -8.40 -4.52
N VAL A 87 -2.92 -9.21 -3.49
CA VAL A 87 -1.97 -9.30 -2.39
C VAL A 87 -1.36 -10.70 -2.36
N MET A 88 -0.03 -10.77 -2.35
CA MET A 88 0.69 -12.02 -2.10
C MET A 88 1.28 -11.99 -0.69
N ILE A 89 1.04 -13.03 0.10
CA ILE A 89 1.57 -13.19 1.46
C ILE A 89 2.55 -14.35 1.46
N ILE A 90 3.77 -14.12 1.91
CA ILE A 90 4.79 -15.15 2.10
C ILE A 90 4.91 -15.42 3.60
N GLY A 91 4.39 -16.57 4.02
CA GLY A 91 4.32 -17.02 5.41
C GLY A 91 2.90 -17.04 5.98
N ALA A 92 2.43 -18.22 6.41
CA ALA A 92 1.14 -18.43 7.07
C ALA A 92 1.30 -18.79 8.56
N GLY A 93 2.21 -18.12 9.26
CA GLY A 93 2.34 -18.16 10.70
C GLY A 93 1.10 -17.58 11.41
N ARG A 94 1.21 -17.24 12.69
CA ARG A 94 0.09 -16.66 13.43
C ARG A 94 -0.47 -15.41 12.74
N THR A 95 0.39 -14.48 12.37
CA THR A 95 0.00 -13.22 11.70
C THR A 95 -0.63 -13.48 10.34
N GLY A 96 -0.01 -14.29 9.48
CA GLY A 96 -0.52 -14.57 8.13
C GLY A 96 -1.91 -15.20 8.13
N ARG A 97 -2.18 -16.10 9.08
CA ARG A 97 -3.49 -16.75 9.22
C ARG A 97 -4.62 -15.82 9.68
N PHE A 98 -4.30 -14.68 10.29
CA PHE A 98 -5.28 -13.63 10.60
C PHE A 98 -5.39 -12.61 9.48
N LEU A 99 -4.24 -12.21 8.91
CA LEU A 99 -4.18 -11.15 7.91
C LEU A 99 -4.85 -11.57 6.59
N ALA A 100 -4.61 -12.79 6.11
CA ALA A 100 -5.10 -13.22 4.81
C ALA A 100 -6.65 -13.18 4.71
N PRO A 101 -7.43 -13.76 5.66
CA PRO A 101 -8.88 -13.63 5.63
C PRO A 101 -9.36 -12.20 5.76
N MET A 102 -8.72 -11.37 6.60
CA MET A 102 -9.11 -9.96 6.76
C MET A 102 -8.95 -9.17 5.45
N LEU A 103 -7.90 -9.44 4.69
CA LEU A 103 -7.69 -8.80 3.38
C LEU A 103 -8.71 -9.30 2.35
N GLU A 104 -9.05 -10.57 2.37
CA GLU A 104 -10.08 -11.13 1.51
C GLU A 104 -11.46 -10.54 1.81
N GLU A 105 -11.82 -10.36 3.10
CA GLU A 105 -13.04 -9.68 3.54
C GLU A 105 -13.13 -8.21 3.05
N GLN A 106 -11.97 -7.58 2.80
CA GLN A 106 -11.91 -6.25 2.18
C GLN A 106 -12.03 -6.28 0.63
N GLY A 107 -12.29 -7.44 0.05
CA GLY A 107 -12.47 -7.63 -1.38
C GLY A 107 -11.16 -7.75 -2.17
N LEU A 108 -10.03 -8.00 -1.50
CA LEU A 108 -8.74 -8.22 -2.15
C LEU A 108 -8.57 -9.68 -2.54
N PHE A 109 -7.96 -9.92 -3.69
CA PHE A 109 -7.54 -11.25 -4.08
C PHE A 109 -6.23 -11.61 -3.35
N VAL A 110 -6.28 -12.62 -2.49
CA VAL A 110 -5.16 -13.01 -1.64
C VAL A 110 -4.54 -14.33 -2.11
N LYS A 111 -3.24 -14.32 -2.35
CA LYS A 111 -2.44 -15.50 -2.61
C LYS A 111 -1.46 -15.71 -1.46
N VAL A 112 -1.44 -16.88 -0.86
CA VAL A 112 -0.56 -17.22 0.28
C VAL A 112 0.44 -18.28 -0.13
N ILE A 113 1.73 -18.06 0.14
CA ILE A 113 2.79 -19.05 -0.04
C ILE A 113 3.31 -19.45 1.34
N GLU A 114 3.25 -20.74 1.67
CA GLU A 114 3.66 -21.28 2.95
C GLU A 114 4.32 -22.66 2.73
N LYS A 115 5.47 -22.89 3.37
CA LYS A 115 6.21 -24.16 3.21
C LYS A 115 5.70 -25.31 4.06
N ASN A 116 5.04 -25.00 5.17
CA ASN A 116 4.51 -26.00 6.09
C ASN A 116 3.13 -26.48 5.64
N LYS A 117 3.01 -27.76 5.29
CA LYS A 117 1.77 -28.36 4.75
C LYS A 117 0.57 -28.24 5.71
N ASP A 118 0.79 -28.39 7.00
CA ASP A 118 -0.29 -28.29 7.99
C ASP A 118 -0.81 -26.84 8.06
N ARG A 119 0.09 -25.86 7.98
CA ARG A 119 -0.29 -24.45 7.93
C ARG A 119 -1.01 -24.09 6.63
N CYS A 120 -0.60 -24.66 5.49
CA CYS A 120 -1.31 -24.50 4.23
C CYS A 120 -2.76 -24.99 4.35
N GLN A 121 -2.98 -26.17 4.94
CA GLN A 121 -4.34 -26.71 5.12
C GLN A 121 -5.18 -25.83 6.05
N LEU A 122 -4.58 -25.34 7.14
CA LEU A 122 -5.27 -24.46 8.10
C LEU A 122 -5.69 -23.12 7.51
N ILE A 123 -4.86 -22.53 6.64
CA ILE A 123 -5.20 -21.24 6.01
C ILE A 123 -6.17 -21.43 4.86
N ALA A 124 -6.04 -22.53 4.10
CA ALA A 124 -6.96 -22.85 3.00
C ALA A 124 -8.41 -23.03 3.47
N GLN A 125 -8.62 -23.50 4.71
CA GLN A 125 -9.97 -23.60 5.29
C GLN A 125 -10.60 -22.27 5.68
N LYS A 126 -9.81 -21.19 5.71
CA LYS A 126 -10.24 -19.86 6.13
C LYS A 126 -10.46 -18.88 4.98
N LEU A 127 -9.91 -19.19 3.81
CA LEU A 127 -10.07 -18.39 2.61
C LEU A 127 -11.21 -18.96 1.76
N GLU A 128 -12.04 -18.07 1.22
CA GLU A 128 -13.16 -18.43 0.35
C GLU A 128 -12.75 -18.42 -1.13
N ASN A 129 -12.02 -17.39 -1.55
CA ASN A 129 -11.60 -17.16 -2.94
C ASN A 129 -10.07 -17.11 -3.10
N GLY A 130 -9.33 -16.94 -2.00
CA GLY A 130 -7.88 -16.86 -1.99
C GLY A 130 -7.21 -18.20 -2.35
N ILE A 131 -5.99 -18.11 -2.83
CA ILE A 131 -5.19 -19.28 -3.23
C ILE A 131 -4.10 -19.52 -2.19
N VAL A 132 -3.94 -20.78 -1.78
CA VAL A 132 -2.86 -21.21 -0.90
C VAL A 132 -1.93 -22.17 -1.64
N LEU A 133 -0.67 -21.81 -1.73
CA LEU A 133 0.38 -22.58 -2.36
C LEU A 133 1.32 -23.14 -1.28
N CYS A 134 1.48 -24.46 -1.28
CA CYS A 134 2.46 -25.11 -0.43
C CYS A 134 3.81 -25.15 -1.12
N GLY A 135 4.67 -24.16 -0.81
CA GLY A 135 5.98 -24.01 -1.41
C GLY A 135 6.92 -23.16 -0.57
N ASP A 136 8.19 -23.18 -0.94
CA ASP A 136 9.20 -22.34 -0.29
C ASP A 136 9.16 -20.93 -0.91
N GLY A 137 8.90 -19.92 -0.07
CA GLY A 137 8.88 -18.52 -0.50
C GLY A 137 10.24 -17.97 -0.96
N THR A 138 11.32 -18.73 -0.83
CA THR A 138 12.65 -18.38 -1.39
C THR A 138 12.86 -18.91 -2.80
N ASP A 139 11.94 -19.73 -3.31
CA ASP A 139 11.99 -20.27 -4.65
C ASP A 139 11.53 -19.21 -5.67
N ILE A 140 12.50 -18.66 -6.41
CA ILE A 140 12.27 -17.59 -7.39
C ILE A 140 11.41 -18.09 -8.56
N ASP A 141 11.58 -19.32 -8.99
CA ASP A 141 10.82 -19.90 -10.09
C ASP A 141 9.35 -20.01 -9.67
N LEU A 142 9.08 -20.53 -8.47
CA LEU A 142 7.73 -20.57 -7.90
C LEU A 142 7.11 -19.18 -7.82
N LEU A 143 7.82 -18.19 -7.27
CA LEU A 143 7.30 -16.84 -7.13
C LEU A 143 6.99 -16.20 -8.49
N THR A 144 7.83 -16.46 -9.48
CA THR A 144 7.65 -15.93 -10.85
C THR A 144 6.48 -16.60 -11.56
N GLU A 145 6.37 -17.93 -11.49
CA GLU A 145 5.25 -18.69 -12.06
C GLU A 145 3.91 -18.28 -11.43
N GLU A 146 3.94 -17.95 -10.15
CA GLU A 146 2.75 -17.53 -9.40
C GLU A 146 2.45 -16.03 -9.50
N GLY A 147 3.16 -15.33 -10.37
CA GLY A 147 2.84 -13.95 -10.74
C GLY A 147 3.19 -12.91 -9.68
N ILE A 148 4.35 -13.02 -9.04
CA ILE A 148 4.81 -12.01 -8.05
C ILE A 148 4.88 -10.60 -8.65
N ALA A 149 5.23 -10.48 -9.93
CA ALA A 149 5.29 -9.20 -10.64
C ALA A 149 3.91 -8.54 -10.83
N GLU A 150 2.84 -9.32 -10.80
CA GLU A 150 1.46 -8.85 -10.92
C GLU A 150 0.85 -8.48 -9.56
N ALA A 151 1.54 -8.80 -8.45
CA ALA A 151 1.07 -8.46 -7.14
C ALA A 151 1.20 -6.95 -6.88
N ASP A 152 0.11 -6.33 -6.45
CA ASP A 152 0.13 -4.92 -6.03
C ASP A 152 0.91 -4.75 -4.74
N VAL A 153 0.80 -5.74 -3.83
CA VAL A 153 1.52 -5.78 -2.56
C VAL A 153 2.02 -7.19 -2.28
N VAL A 154 3.29 -7.32 -1.89
CA VAL A 154 3.84 -8.56 -1.35
C VAL A 154 4.17 -8.37 0.13
N ILE A 155 3.61 -9.20 0.99
CA ILE A 155 3.77 -9.13 2.44
C ILE A 155 4.59 -10.34 2.90
N CYS A 156 5.80 -10.09 3.42
CA CYS A 156 6.71 -11.13 3.91
C CYS A 156 6.62 -11.20 5.43
N ILE A 157 6.03 -12.27 5.96
CA ILE A 157 5.74 -12.47 7.39
C ILE A 157 6.00 -13.90 7.84
N THR A 158 7.18 -14.41 7.50
CA THR A 158 7.69 -15.68 8.03
C THR A 158 8.12 -15.52 9.50
N GLU A 159 8.61 -16.58 10.12
CA GLU A 159 9.11 -16.55 11.50
C GLU A 159 10.53 -15.96 11.62
N ASP A 160 11.19 -15.66 10.51
CA ASP A 160 12.55 -15.11 10.46
C ASP A 160 12.55 -13.70 9.87
N ASP A 161 12.82 -12.69 10.71
CA ASP A 161 12.84 -11.28 10.32
C ASP A 161 13.88 -10.97 9.23
N LYS A 162 15.03 -11.65 9.25
CA LYS A 162 16.07 -11.45 8.23
C LYS A 162 15.62 -12.02 6.90
N LEU A 163 14.96 -13.17 6.92
CA LEU A 163 14.36 -13.76 5.74
C LEU A 163 13.26 -12.87 5.19
N ASN A 164 12.41 -12.29 6.05
CA ASN A 164 11.35 -11.36 5.62
C ASN A 164 11.91 -10.16 4.86
N LEU A 165 13.02 -9.57 5.35
CA LEU A 165 13.69 -8.46 4.66
C LEU A 165 14.23 -8.91 3.30
N LEU A 166 14.89 -10.06 3.24
CA LEU A 166 15.44 -10.61 1.99
C LEU A 166 14.32 -10.89 0.97
N LEU A 167 13.23 -11.52 1.41
CA LEU A 167 12.06 -11.81 0.57
C LEU A 167 11.41 -10.53 0.05
N ALA A 168 11.30 -9.49 0.88
CA ALA A 168 10.76 -8.19 0.46
C ALA A 168 11.63 -7.52 -0.62
N LEU A 169 12.96 -7.55 -0.46
CA LEU A 169 13.89 -7.05 -1.47
C LEU A 169 13.82 -7.85 -2.76
N MET A 170 13.75 -9.18 -2.65
CA MET A 170 13.61 -10.09 -3.79
C MET A 170 12.29 -9.87 -4.53
N ALA A 171 11.17 -9.76 -3.80
CA ALA A 171 9.85 -9.44 -4.37
C ALA A 171 9.88 -8.12 -5.14
N LYS A 172 10.53 -7.10 -4.57
CA LYS A 172 10.70 -5.81 -5.24
C LYS A 172 11.53 -5.93 -6.52
N HIS A 173 12.59 -6.73 -6.49
CA HIS A 173 13.44 -6.99 -7.67
C HIS A 173 12.68 -7.76 -8.77
N LEU A 174 11.81 -8.68 -8.37
CA LEU A 174 10.96 -9.47 -9.28
C LEU A 174 9.76 -8.68 -9.83
N GLY A 175 9.58 -7.42 -9.46
CA GLY A 175 8.60 -6.53 -10.06
C GLY A 175 7.36 -6.25 -9.21
N ALA A 176 7.30 -6.72 -7.96
CA ALA A 176 6.20 -6.36 -7.05
C ALA A 176 6.11 -4.83 -6.88
N LYS A 177 4.90 -4.28 -6.96
CA LYS A 177 4.72 -2.83 -6.89
C LYS A 177 5.07 -2.28 -5.49
N LYS A 178 4.63 -2.99 -4.43
CA LYS A 178 4.90 -2.64 -3.02
C LYS A 178 5.30 -3.88 -2.22
N THR A 179 6.15 -3.69 -1.21
CA THR A 179 6.54 -4.75 -0.28
C THR A 179 6.56 -4.20 1.15
#